data_e7a96074aec18adb98bc72e4ff720dd8
#
_entry.id   e7a96074aec18adb98bc72e4ff720dd8
#
_cell.length_a   1.000
_cell.length_b   1.000
_cell.length_c   1.000
_cell.angle_alpha   90.00
_cell.angle_beta   90.00
_cell.angle_gamma   90.00
#
_symmetry.space_group_name_H-M   'P 1'
#
loop_
_entity.id
_entity.type
_entity.pdbx_description
1 polymer ?
#
loop_
_entity_poly.entity_id
_entity_poly.type
_entity_poly.pdbx_seq_one_letter_code
_entity_poly.pdbx_strand_id
1 'polypeptide(L)'
;MYHQQSILLMKTSSNNPALFSFFPAPIKNTIPVLKMTLADAYEYITGPTAISRTHELRSKTDIKEARKFKSEKFDYCTFSGLFYKRNDQSLKQHSGFLCLDFDHLKNLEEVRQQLLNDDYFETQLLFVSPSGNGLKWIIEIDLSQTTHADYFRAVANYLKQTYNVDVDQSGKDICRACFLPHDPNCYINPKNL
;
A
#
# COMPACT_ATOMS: atom_id res chain seq x y z
N MET A 1 -38.58 -20.20 25.52
CA MET A 1 -38.62 -19.01 24.64
C MET A 1 -37.45 -18.12 25.04
N TYR A 2 -36.29 -18.24 24.37
CA TYR A 2 -35.13 -17.41 24.63
C TYR A 2 -34.99 -16.41 23.48
N HIS A 3 -35.12 -15.14 23.80
CA HIS A 3 -34.88 -14.03 22.86
C HIS A 3 -33.38 -13.91 22.64
N GLN A 4 -32.92 -14.24 21.44
CA GLN A 4 -31.62 -13.84 20.95
C GLN A 4 -31.71 -12.37 20.51
N GLN A 5 -31.18 -11.45 21.32
CA GLN A 5 -30.90 -10.08 20.90
C GLN A 5 -29.58 -10.10 20.13
N SER A 6 -29.67 -9.98 18.81
CA SER A 6 -28.53 -9.70 17.95
C SER A 6 -28.03 -8.29 18.25
N ILE A 7 -26.89 -8.19 18.91
CA ILE A 7 -26.17 -6.93 19.09
C ILE A 7 -25.52 -6.62 17.74
N LEU A 8 -26.18 -5.78 16.95
CA LEU A 8 -25.62 -5.14 15.77
C LEU A 8 -24.62 -4.07 16.25
N LEU A 9 -23.33 -4.42 16.31
CA LEU A 9 -22.27 -3.47 16.53
C LEU A 9 -22.24 -2.51 15.33
N MET A 10 -22.90 -1.38 15.46
CA MET A 10 -22.72 -0.24 14.57
C MET A 10 -21.26 0.22 14.73
N LYS A 11 -20.41 -0.12 13.73
CA LYS A 11 -19.14 0.57 13.54
C LYS A 11 -19.49 2.04 13.31
N THR A 12 -19.22 2.88 14.29
CA THR A 12 -19.21 4.33 14.09
C THR A 12 -18.01 4.65 13.20
N SER A 13 -18.25 4.74 11.90
CA SER A 13 -17.26 5.28 10.99
C SER A 13 -17.04 6.73 11.39
N SER A 14 -15.86 7.06 11.92
CA SER A 14 -15.44 8.44 12.04
C SER A 14 -15.42 8.99 10.60
N ASN A 15 -16.18 10.08 10.35
CA ASN A 15 -16.32 10.73 9.04
C ASN A 15 -15.02 11.36 8.51
N ASN A 16 -13.87 11.12 9.11
CA ASN A 16 -12.58 11.62 8.65
C ASN A 16 -11.84 10.52 7.88
N PRO A 17 -11.45 10.78 6.62
CA PRO A 17 -10.68 9.82 5.84
C PRO A 17 -9.35 9.50 6.52
N ALA A 18 -8.92 8.24 6.41
CA ALA A 18 -7.61 7.80 6.89
C ALA A 18 -6.51 8.53 6.11
N LEU A 19 -5.52 9.06 6.85
CA LEU A 19 -4.46 9.90 6.31
C LEU A 19 -3.09 9.24 6.47
N PHE A 20 -2.24 9.43 5.48
CA PHE A 20 -0.84 9.00 5.50
C PHE A 20 0.10 10.06 4.91
N SER A 21 1.41 9.89 5.15
CA SER A 21 2.42 10.88 4.73
C SER A 21 2.89 10.68 3.31
N PHE A 22 3.01 11.78 2.57
CA PHE A 22 3.62 11.84 1.24
C PHE A 22 4.98 12.54 1.27
N PHE A 23 5.92 12.02 0.48
CA PHE A 23 7.29 12.47 0.40
C PHE A 23 7.70 12.65 -1.07
N PRO A 24 8.22 13.83 -1.45
CA PRO A 24 8.77 14.02 -2.80
C PRO A 24 10.10 13.27 -2.95
N ALA A 25 10.42 12.89 -4.18
CA ALA A 25 11.73 12.37 -4.53
C ALA A 25 12.87 13.34 -4.10
N PRO A 26 14.06 12.80 -3.83
CA PRO A 26 14.46 11.39 -3.76
C PRO A 26 14.10 10.69 -2.43
N ILE A 27 14.25 9.36 -2.37
CA ILE A 27 13.94 8.54 -1.17
C ILE A 27 14.63 9.02 0.12
N LYS A 28 15.75 9.74 0.02
CA LYS A 28 16.46 10.35 1.15
C LYS A 28 15.72 11.52 1.78
N ASN A 29 14.72 12.09 1.13
CA ASN A 29 13.83 13.09 1.69
C ASN A 29 12.89 12.41 2.68
N THR A 30 13.19 12.47 3.95
CA THR A 30 12.47 11.76 5.01
C THR A 30 11.48 12.64 5.77
N ILE A 31 11.35 13.91 5.41
CA ILE A 31 10.35 14.83 5.98
C ILE A 31 9.15 14.87 5.03
N PRO A 32 7.93 14.53 5.50
CA PRO A 32 6.74 14.58 4.66
C PRO A 32 6.35 16.02 4.34
N VAL A 33 5.82 16.25 3.14
CA VAL A 33 5.36 17.57 2.71
C VAL A 33 3.86 17.70 2.64
N LEU A 34 3.14 16.57 2.50
CA LEU A 34 1.69 16.51 2.40
C LEU A 34 1.14 15.33 3.21
N LYS A 35 -0.14 15.43 3.53
CA LYS A 35 -0.98 14.31 3.94
C LYS A 35 -1.84 13.91 2.75
N MET A 36 -1.99 12.61 2.53
CA MET A 36 -2.81 12.06 1.45
C MET A 36 -3.86 11.11 2.01
N THR A 37 -4.97 11.03 1.29
CA THR A 37 -5.98 9.97 1.38
C THR A 37 -5.72 8.91 0.31
N LEU A 38 -6.49 7.82 0.32
CA LEU A 38 -6.43 6.82 -0.76
C LEU A 38 -6.91 7.41 -2.10
N ALA A 39 -7.90 8.32 -2.08
CA ALA A 39 -8.34 9.03 -3.29
C ALA A 39 -7.21 9.87 -3.90
N ASP A 40 -6.49 10.65 -3.07
CA ASP A 40 -5.33 11.44 -3.54
C ASP A 40 -4.24 10.54 -4.16
N ALA A 41 -3.96 9.39 -3.54
CA ALA A 41 -2.99 8.43 -4.08
C ALA A 41 -3.46 7.80 -5.39
N TYR A 42 -4.75 7.48 -5.50
CA TYR A 42 -5.36 6.97 -6.71
C TYR A 42 -5.28 8.00 -7.86
N GLU A 43 -5.65 9.26 -7.60
CA GLU A 43 -5.54 10.34 -8.59
C GLU A 43 -4.08 10.56 -9.02
N TYR A 44 -3.13 10.49 -8.09
CA TYR A 44 -1.71 10.59 -8.41
C TYR A 44 -1.25 9.44 -9.32
N ILE A 45 -1.63 8.20 -9.00
CA ILE A 45 -1.20 6.99 -9.71
C ILE A 45 -1.84 6.89 -11.10
N THR A 46 -3.13 7.25 -11.25
CA THR A 46 -3.83 7.21 -12.54
C THR A 46 -3.57 8.46 -13.38
N GLY A 47 -3.15 9.56 -12.75
CA GLY A 47 -2.88 10.83 -13.40
C GLY A 47 -1.53 10.89 -14.14
N PRO A 48 -1.25 12.02 -14.80
CA PRO A 48 -0.08 12.16 -15.67
C PRO A 48 1.25 12.35 -14.94
N THR A 49 1.24 12.60 -13.63
CA THR A 49 2.41 13.07 -12.87
C THR A 49 3.61 12.12 -12.95
N ALA A 50 3.39 10.81 -12.97
CA ALA A 50 4.44 9.80 -12.96
C ALA A 50 4.64 9.06 -14.29
N ILE A 51 3.95 9.45 -15.38
CA ILE A 51 3.99 8.75 -16.67
C ILE A 51 5.43 8.61 -17.18
N SER A 52 6.11 9.74 -17.40
CA SER A 52 7.45 9.76 -18.02
C SER A 52 8.47 8.94 -17.23
N ARG A 53 8.55 9.15 -15.90
CA ARG A 53 9.51 8.43 -15.06
C ARG A 53 9.18 6.94 -14.91
N THR A 54 7.89 6.56 -14.99
CA THR A 54 7.49 5.15 -14.97
C THR A 54 7.91 4.45 -16.26
N HIS A 55 7.70 5.07 -17.41
CA HIS A 55 8.17 4.56 -18.69
C HIS A 55 9.69 4.46 -18.75
N GLU A 56 10.42 5.50 -18.32
CA GLU A 56 11.87 5.50 -18.27
C GLU A 56 12.41 4.39 -17.35
N LEU A 57 11.83 4.22 -16.15
CA LEU A 57 12.22 3.13 -15.26
C LEU A 57 12.06 1.75 -15.93
N ARG A 58 10.91 1.53 -16.58
CA ARG A 58 10.58 0.24 -17.21
C ARG A 58 11.41 -0.05 -18.46
N SER A 59 12.05 0.96 -19.06
CA SER A 59 12.98 0.78 -20.19
C SER A 59 14.41 0.42 -19.77
N LYS A 60 14.75 0.54 -18.48
CA LYS A 60 16.07 0.23 -17.96
C LYS A 60 16.28 -1.28 -17.85
N THR A 61 17.35 -1.78 -18.44
CA THR A 61 17.73 -3.19 -18.40
C THR A 61 18.70 -3.52 -17.26
N ASP A 62 19.52 -2.56 -16.84
CA ASP A 62 20.43 -2.74 -15.71
C ASP A 62 19.68 -2.55 -14.38
N ILE A 63 19.73 -3.58 -13.53
CA ILE A 63 19.01 -3.61 -12.24
C ILE A 63 19.52 -2.54 -11.27
N LYS A 64 20.83 -2.25 -11.27
CA LYS A 64 21.42 -1.24 -10.37
C LYS A 64 21.01 0.16 -10.79
N GLU A 65 21.04 0.44 -12.09
CA GLU A 65 20.55 1.70 -12.64
C GLU A 65 19.04 1.89 -12.38
N ALA A 66 18.23 0.88 -12.60
CA ALA A 66 16.80 0.90 -12.33
C ALA A 66 16.50 1.21 -10.85
N ARG A 67 17.21 0.54 -9.92
CA ARG A 67 17.09 0.79 -8.47
C ARG A 67 17.51 2.21 -8.10
N LYS A 68 18.63 2.68 -8.62
CA LYS A 68 19.13 4.06 -8.41
C LYS A 68 18.10 5.06 -8.92
N PHE A 69 17.66 4.91 -10.16
CA PHE A 69 16.66 5.79 -10.79
C PHE A 69 15.37 5.85 -9.97
N LYS A 70 14.83 4.69 -9.57
CA LYS A 70 13.63 4.61 -8.73
C LYS A 70 13.80 5.39 -7.43
N SER A 71 14.93 5.21 -6.74
CA SER A 71 15.21 5.90 -5.48
C SER A 71 15.42 7.40 -5.60
N GLU A 72 15.86 7.89 -6.77
CA GLU A 72 16.13 9.29 -7.03
C GLU A 72 14.95 10.06 -7.64
N LYS A 73 14.07 9.38 -8.37
CA LYS A 73 13.06 10.03 -9.22
C LYS A 73 11.61 9.82 -8.80
N PHE A 74 11.32 8.82 -7.98
CA PHE A 74 9.95 8.53 -7.59
C PHE A 74 9.59 9.14 -6.25
N ASP A 75 8.45 9.83 -6.22
CA ASP A 75 7.78 10.20 -5.00
C ASP A 75 7.23 8.95 -4.33
N TYR A 76 7.00 9.03 -3.03
CA TYR A 76 6.53 7.88 -2.27
C TYR A 76 5.64 8.31 -1.10
N CYS A 77 4.89 7.36 -0.57
CA CYS A 77 4.15 7.55 0.66
C CYS A 77 4.42 6.42 1.68
N THR A 78 3.96 6.63 2.91
CA THR A 78 3.90 5.63 3.97
C THR A 78 2.44 5.33 4.26
N PHE A 79 1.82 4.36 3.57
CA PHE A 79 0.39 4.04 3.72
C PHE A 79 -0.02 3.70 5.16
N SER A 80 0.91 3.21 5.97
CA SER A 80 0.69 2.88 7.38
C SER A 80 0.31 4.07 8.27
N GLY A 81 0.63 5.34 7.86
CA GLY A 81 0.22 6.47 8.67
C GLY A 81 0.96 7.79 8.43
N LEU A 82 0.70 8.70 9.34
CA LEU A 82 1.32 10.02 9.40
C LEU A 82 2.60 9.97 10.23
N PHE A 83 3.66 10.59 9.71
CA PHE A 83 4.96 10.66 10.36
C PHE A 83 5.45 12.11 10.47
N TYR A 84 6.19 12.42 11.54
CA TYR A 84 6.98 13.65 11.61
C TYR A 84 8.22 13.55 10.72
N LYS A 85 8.84 12.37 10.70
CA LYS A 85 9.96 11.99 9.86
C LYS A 85 9.82 10.49 9.57
N ARG A 86 10.21 10.02 8.37
CA ARG A 86 10.13 8.60 8.02
C ARG A 86 11.15 7.76 8.80
N ASN A 87 10.76 7.38 9.99
CA ASN A 87 11.37 6.34 10.82
C ASN A 87 10.31 5.80 11.79
N ASP A 88 10.50 4.62 12.33
CA ASP A 88 9.50 3.92 13.15
C ASP A 88 9.13 4.65 14.45
N GLN A 89 10.08 5.41 15.02
CA GLN A 89 9.87 6.14 16.26
C GLN A 89 9.14 7.48 16.06
N SER A 90 8.96 7.92 14.83
CA SER A 90 8.34 9.20 14.49
C SER A 90 6.92 9.07 13.94
N LEU A 91 6.27 7.93 14.16
CA LEU A 91 4.86 7.75 13.85
C LEU A 91 4.03 8.71 14.68
N LYS A 92 3.22 9.54 14.00
CA LYS A 92 2.28 10.45 14.63
C LYS A 92 0.93 9.79 14.86
N GLN A 93 0.45 9.06 13.85
CA GLN A 93 -0.85 8.41 13.85
C GLN A 93 -0.85 7.30 12.81
N HIS A 94 -1.27 6.09 13.20
CA HIS A 94 -1.51 5.00 12.26
C HIS A 94 -2.76 5.28 11.43
N SER A 95 -2.71 4.98 10.12
CA SER A 95 -3.84 5.18 9.20
C SER A 95 -4.93 4.10 9.31
N GLY A 96 -4.59 2.93 9.84
CA GLY A 96 -5.40 1.72 9.72
C GLY A 96 -5.10 0.91 8.45
N PHE A 97 -4.11 1.31 7.65
CA PHE A 97 -3.74 0.57 6.43
C PHE A 97 -2.46 -0.24 6.58
N LEU A 98 -2.43 -1.35 5.87
CA LEU A 98 -1.26 -2.19 5.61
C LEU A 98 -0.99 -2.21 4.12
N CYS A 99 0.27 -1.94 3.73
CA CYS A 99 0.73 -2.05 2.35
C CYS A 99 1.58 -3.31 2.19
N LEU A 100 1.15 -4.20 1.30
CA LEU A 100 1.86 -5.42 0.94
C LEU A 100 2.49 -5.25 -0.45
N ASP A 101 3.73 -5.67 -0.57
CA ASP A 101 4.55 -5.54 -1.78
C ASP A 101 4.85 -6.92 -2.35
N PHE A 102 4.47 -7.15 -3.59
CA PHE A 102 4.72 -8.38 -4.33
C PHE A 102 5.70 -8.09 -5.44
N ASP A 103 6.87 -8.69 -5.37
CA ASP A 103 7.91 -8.51 -6.38
C ASP A 103 8.04 -9.73 -7.29
N HIS A 104 8.43 -9.49 -8.55
CA HIS A 104 8.77 -10.53 -9.52
C HIS A 104 7.69 -11.59 -9.75
N LEU A 105 6.43 -11.18 -9.82
CA LEU A 105 5.31 -12.08 -10.08
C LEU A 105 5.40 -12.68 -11.48
N LYS A 106 5.28 -14.03 -11.57
CA LYS A 106 5.27 -14.75 -12.85
C LYS A 106 3.95 -14.55 -13.59
N ASN A 107 2.85 -14.47 -12.85
CA ASN A 107 1.51 -14.27 -13.37
C ASN A 107 0.83 -13.14 -12.60
N LEU A 108 1.16 -11.90 -12.98
CA LEU A 108 0.71 -10.70 -12.28
C LEU A 108 -0.81 -10.57 -12.29
N GLU A 109 -1.46 -10.83 -13.42
CA GLU A 109 -2.90 -10.66 -13.55
C GLU A 109 -3.68 -11.70 -12.72
N GLU A 110 -3.22 -12.93 -12.65
CA GLU A 110 -3.83 -13.95 -11.80
C GLU A 110 -3.79 -13.54 -10.33
N VAL A 111 -2.61 -13.12 -9.84
CA VAL A 111 -2.46 -12.64 -8.46
C VAL A 111 -3.32 -11.41 -8.23
N ARG A 112 -3.39 -10.48 -9.20
CA ARG A 112 -4.26 -9.32 -9.13
C ARG A 112 -5.73 -9.71 -8.91
N GLN A 113 -6.24 -10.68 -9.68
CA GLN A 113 -7.62 -11.14 -9.55
C GLN A 113 -7.85 -11.87 -8.22
N GLN A 114 -6.89 -12.67 -7.77
CA GLN A 114 -6.98 -13.32 -6.45
C GLN A 114 -7.11 -12.30 -5.31
N LEU A 115 -6.28 -11.25 -5.32
CA LEU A 115 -6.31 -10.20 -4.30
C LEU A 115 -7.59 -9.35 -4.35
N LEU A 116 -8.11 -9.05 -5.55
CA LEU A 116 -9.37 -8.30 -5.69
C LEU A 116 -10.61 -9.08 -5.22
N ASN A 117 -10.56 -10.41 -5.30
CA ASN A 117 -11.65 -11.29 -4.91
C ASN A 117 -11.36 -12.05 -3.60
N ASP A 118 -10.42 -11.57 -2.78
CA ASP A 118 -10.10 -12.20 -1.50
C ASP A 118 -11.28 -12.13 -0.52
N ASP A 119 -11.61 -13.28 0.09
CA ASP A 119 -12.78 -13.40 0.98
C ASP A 119 -12.57 -12.76 2.36
N TYR A 120 -11.33 -12.54 2.79
CA TYR A 120 -10.99 -12.06 4.13
C TYR A 120 -10.54 -10.62 4.17
N PHE A 121 -9.84 -10.15 3.12
CA PHE A 121 -9.25 -8.82 3.07
C PHE A 121 -9.83 -8.00 1.92
N GLU A 122 -10.67 -7.05 2.24
CA GLU A 122 -11.21 -6.13 1.24
C GLU A 122 -10.11 -5.21 0.70
N THR A 123 -9.86 -5.27 -0.61
CA THR A 123 -8.90 -4.39 -1.28
C THR A 123 -9.33 -2.93 -1.17
N GLN A 124 -8.45 -2.09 -0.64
CA GLN A 124 -8.66 -0.65 -0.56
C GLN A 124 -8.02 0.08 -1.74
N LEU A 125 -6.79 -0.31 -2.11
CA LEU A 125 -6.07 0.20 -3.28
C LEU A 125 -5.17 -0.92 -3.82
N LEU A 126 -5.10 -1.10 -5.15
CA LEU A 126 -4.23 -2.09 -5.78
C LEU A 126 -3.67 -1.55 -7.09
N PHE A 127 -2.36 -1.55 -7.24
CA PHE A 127 -1.69 -1.04 -8.42
C PHE A 127 -0.40 -1.80 -8.75
N VAL A 128 0.02 -1.70 -10.00
CA VAL A 128 1.26 -2.31 -10.49
C VAL A 128 2.47 -1.53 -9.96
N SER A 129 3.48 -2.25 -9.49
CA SER A 129 4.71 -1.64 -8.97
C SER A 129 5.43 -0.76 -9.99
N PRO A 130 6.30 0.17 -9.58
CA PRO A 130 7.05 1.02 -10.51
C PRO A 130 7.80 0.23 -11.58
N SER A 131 8.38 -0.92 -11.24
CA SER A 131 9.13 -1.79 -12.15
C SER A 131 8.25 -2.58 -13.14
N GLY A 132 6.93 -2.62 -12.93
CA GLY A 132 5.98 -3.25 -13.82
C GLY A 132 5.81 -4.77 -13.66
N ASN A 133 6.55 -5.42 -12.76
CA ASN A 133 6.56 -6.87 -12.54
C ASN A 133 6.12 -7.30 -11.15
N GLY A 134 5.41 -6.44 -10.45
CA GLY A 134 4.89 -6.68 -9.12
C GLY A 134 3.64 -5.86 -8.83
N LEU A 135 3.06 -6.07 -7.67
CA LEU A 135 1.83 -5.40 -7.20
C LEU A 135 2.06 -4.73 -5.85
N LYS A 136 1.32 -3.67 -5.60
CA LYS A 136 1.16 -3.02 -4.31
C LYS A 136 -0.29 -3.12 -3.90
N TRP A 137 -0.53 -3.78 -2.78
CA TRP A 137 -1.87 -4.06 -2.27
C TRP A 137 -2.07 -3.43 -0.90
N ILE A 138 -3.06 -2.57 -0.78
CA ILE A 138 -3.39 -1.86 0.43
C ILE A 138 -4.71 -2.41 0.97
N ILE A 139 -4.69 -2.85 2.22
CA ILE A 139 -5.84 -3.36 2.96
C ILE A 139 -6.04 -2.59 4.26
N GLU A 140 -7.26 -2.58 4.77
CA GLU A 140 -7.57 -2.08 6.10
C GLU A 140 -7.22 -3.12 7.16
N ILE A 141 -6.65 -2.68 8.30
CA ILE A 141 -6.27 -3.54 9.42
C ILE A 141 -6.75 -2.97 10.74
N ASP A 142 -7.05 -3.86 11.68
CA ASP A 142 -7.40 -3.52 13.06
C ASP A 142 -6.23 -3.85 14.00
N LEU A 143 -5.64 -2.83 14.60
CA LEU A 143 -4.52 -2.95 15.53
C LEU A 143 -4.95 -2.97 17.01
N SER A 144 -6.24 -3.13 17.30
CA SER A 144 -6.74 -3.16 18.68
C SER A 144 -6.17 -4.32 19.50
N GLN A 145 -5.76 -5.41 18.86
CA GLN A 145 -5.30 -6.66 19.50
C GLN A 145 -3.87 -7.05 19.12
N THR A 146 -3.21 -6.33 18.21
CA THR A 146 -1.90 -6.75 17.70
C THR A 146 -1.07 -5.58 17.17
N THR A 147 0.20 -5.81 16.90
CA THR A 147 1.09 -4.81 16.29
C THR A 147 0.99 -4.84 14.76
N HIS A 148 1.39 -3.74 14.09
CA HIS A 148 1.52 -3.67 12.63
C HIS A 148 2.39 -4.81 12.07
N ALA A 149 3.53 -5.07 12.71
CA ALA A 149 4.46 -6.11 12.27
C ALA A 149 3.89 -7.53 12.43
N ASP A 150 3.13 -7.81 13.48
CA ASP A 150 2.51 -9.11 13.68
C ASP A 150 1.32 -9.30 12.74
N TYR A 151 0.54 -8.24 12.51
CA TYR A 151 -0.53 -8.28 11.51
C TYR A 151 0.03 -8.56 10.11
N PHE A 152 1.11 -7.87 9.72
CA PHE A 152 1.83 -8.15 8.47
C PHE A 152 2.24 -9.62 8.35
N ARG A 153 2.85 -10.19 9.40
CA ARG A 153 3.26 -11.60 9.38
C ARG A 153 2.10 -12.56 9.21
N ALA A 154 0.97 -12.27 9.88
CA ALA A 154 -0.24 -13.08 9.77
C ALA A 154 -0.81 -13.05 8.34
N VAL A 155 -0.90 -11.86 7.73
CA VAL A 155 -1.36 -11.70 6.33
C VAL A 155 -0.38 -12.36 5.36
N ALA A 156 0.93 -12.19 5.54
CA ALA A 156 1.94 -12.82 4.70
C ALA A 156 1.84 -14.36 4.72
N ASN A 157 1.64 -14.95 5.91
CA ASN A 157 1.43 -16.39 6.06
C ASN A 157 0.12 -16.84 5.39
N TYR A 158 -0.95 -16.09 5.56
CA TYR A 158 -2.23 -16.36 4.89
C TYR A 158 -2.06 -16.38 3.37
N LEU A 159 -1.44 -15.37 2.77
CA LEU A 159 -1.22 -15.27 1.33
C LEU A 159 -0.34 -16.42 0.80
N LYS A 160 0.67 -16.79 1.57
CA LYS A 160 1.51 -17.95 1.24
C LYS A 160 0.74 -19.26 1.24
N GLN A 161 -0.13 -19.47 2.21
CA GLN A 161 -0.93 -20.71 2.34
C GLN A 161 -2.06 -20.78 1.32
N THR A 162 -2.74 -19.65 1.06
CA THR A 162 -3.93 -19.60 0.22
C THR A 162 -3.59 -19.50 -1.26
N TYR A 163 -2.63 -18.65 -1.64
CA TYR A 163 -2.32 -18.34 -3.03
C TYR A 163 -0.92 -18.77 -3.46
N ASN A 164 -0.12 -19.31 -2.52
CA ASN A 164 1.29 -19.62 -2.73
C ASN A 164 2.12 -18.42 -3.24
N VAL A 165 1.77 -17.22 -2.78
CA VAL A 165 2.43 -15.96 -3.15
C VAL A 165 3.27 -15.45 -1.97
N ASP A 166 4.49 -15.02 -2.26
CA ASP A 166 5.40 -14.42 -1.27
C ASP A 166 5.30 -12.88 -1.32
N VAL A 167 5.34 -12.24 -0.15
CA VAL A 167 5.40 -10.78 -0.01
C VAL A 167 6.79 -10.33 0.45
N ASP A 168 7.21 -9.13 0.04
CA ASP A 168 8.47 -8.52 0.53
C ASP A 168 8.38 -8.30 2.04
N GLN A 169 9.25 -8.99 2.78
CA GLN A 169 9.28 -8.99 4.25
C GLN A 169 9.59 -7.62 4.86
N SER A 170 10.05 -6.67 4.08
CA SER A 170 10.26 -5.30 4.54
C SER A 170 8.95 -4.52 4.80
N GLY A 171 7.80 -5.03 4.32
CA GLY A 171 6.47 -4.48 4.60
C GLY A 171 6.06 -4.51 6.09
N LYS A 172 6.75 -5.31 6.91
CA LYS A 172 6.58 -5.30 8.38
C LYS A 172 7.02 -3.99 9.05
N ASP A 173 7.90 -3.22 8.38
CA ASP A 173 8.43 -1.97 8.90
C ASP A 173 7.37 -0.88 8.73
N ILE A 174 6.90 -0.32 9.84
CA ILE A 174 5.78 0.63 9.85
C ILE A 174 6.05 1.90 9.02
N CYS A 175 7.32 2.30 8.86
CA CYS A 175 7.71 3.45 8.03
C CYS A 175 8.11 3.07 6.59
N ARG A 176 7.69 1.88 6.11
CA ARG A 176 8.01 1.41 4.77
C ARG A 176 7.57 2.41 3.71
N ALA A 177 8.51 2.81 2.85
CA ALA A 177 8.25 3.67 1.72
C ALA A 177 7.60 2.86 0.57
N CYS A 178 6.49 3.35 0.06
CA CYS A 178 5.84 2.83 -1.13
C CYS A 178 5.92 3.87 -2.25
N PHE A 179 6.70 3.59 -3.29
CA PHE A 179 6.83 4.47 -4.45
C PHE A 179 5.56 4.50 -5.29
N LEU A 180 5.20 5.70 -5.78
CA LEU A 180 4.00 5.96 -6.56
C LEU A 180 4.34 6.03 -8.06
N PRO A 181 4.03 4.98 -8.85
CA PRO A 181 4.18 4.96 -10.30
C PRO A 181 2.97 5.57 -11.00
N HIS A 182 3.01 5.57 -12.34
CA HIS A 182 1.81 5.66 -13.15
C HIS A 182 1.26 4.26 -13.44
N ASP A 183 -0.02 4.05 -13.10
CA ASP A 183 -0.80 2.85 -13.44
C ASP A 183 -2.26 3.23 -13.75
N PRO A 184 -2.66 3.30 -15.03
CA PRO A 184 -4.02 3.67 -15.41
C PRO A 184 -5.06 2.62 -15.00
N ASN A 185 -4.62 1.39 -14.66
CA ASN A 185 -5.48 0.29 -14.20
C ASN A 185 -5.46 0.14 -12.67
N CYS A 186 -5.00 1.15 -11.94
CA CYS A 186 -5.08 1.16 -10.49
C CYS A 186 -6.53 0.95 -10.05
N TYR A 187 -6.74 0.02 -9.10
CA TYR A 187 -8.04 -0.17 -8.46
C TYR A 187 -8.10 0.63 -7.17
N ILE A 188 -9.22 1.27 -6.93
CA ILE A 188 -9.58 1.84 -5.63
C ILE A 188 -10.94 1.31 -5.19
N ASN A 189 -11.09 0.99 -3.92
CA ASN A 189 -12.40 0.65 -3.36
C ASN A 189 -13.33 1.87 -3.48
N PRO A 190 -14.53 1.72 -4.06
CA PRO A 190 -15.48 2.83 -4.24
C PRO A 190 -15.83 3.59 -2.95
N LYS A 191 -15.68 2.97 -1.80
CA LYS A 191 -15.90 3.61 -0.48
C LYS A 191 -14.88 4.73 -0.18
N ASN A 192 -13.76 4.76 -0.89
CA ASN A 192 -12.68 5.72 -0.68
C ASN A 192 -12.67 6.88 -1.71
N LEU A 193 -13.63 6.91 -2.63
CA LEU A 193 -13.87 8.01 -3.59
C LEU A 193 -14.88 9.06 -3.02
#